data_18a504380cc88bc2f51a8373de6e3f2c
#
_entry.id   18a504380cc88bc2f51a8373de6e3f2c
#
_cell.length_a   1.000
_cell.length_b   1.000
_cell.length_c   1.000
_cell.angle_alpha   90.00
_cell.angle_beta   90.00
_cell.angle_gamma   90.00
#
_symmetry.space_group_name_H-M   'P 1'
#
loop_
_entity.id
_entity.type
_entity.pdbx_description
1 polymer ?
#
loop_
_entity_poly.entity_id
_entity_poly.type
_entity_poly.pdbx_seq_one_letter_code
_entity_poly.pdbx_strand_id
1 'polypeptide(L)'
;MTDEAALQELVAAFNAHDLDRIMEFFTDDCELETPRGTDPWGTRYSGPAAVREGLAARFTGIPDVHYDENEHWTCGDHAVSRWLLTGTSTAGQQIRVRGCDLFDLADDGRIRRKDSYWKIVG
;
A
#
# COMPACT_ATOMS: atom_id res chain seq x y z
N MET A 1 7.47 16.26 -6.51
CA MET A 1 8.21 15.36 -5.60
C MET A 1 7.29 14.92 -4.49
N THR A 2 7.32 13.65 -4.14
CA THR A 2 6.51 13.12 -3.05
C THR A 2 7.09 13.61 -1.71
N ASP A 3 6.21 14.06 -0.83
CA ASP A 3 6.55 14.47 0.52
C ASP A 3 5.60 13.80 1.53
N GLU A 4 5.80 14.09 2.80
CA GLU A 4 4.98 13.50 3.85
C GLU A 4 3.49 13.86 3.71
N ALA A 5 3.18 15.07 3.26
CA ALA A 5 1.80 15.50 3.05
C ALA A 5 1.14 14.67 1.94
N ALA A 6 1.86 14.39 0.85
CA ALA A 6 1.34 13.54 -0.22
C ALA A 6 1.10 12.11 0.26
N LEU A 7 2.01 11.58 1.09
CA LEU A 7 1.84 10.23 1.67
C LEU A 7 0.66 10.17 2.63
N GLN A 8 0.39 11.23 3.40
CA GLN A 8 -0.80 11.32 4.23
C GLN A 8 -2.07 11.33 3.39
N GLU A 9 -2.07 12.02 2.26
CA GLU A 9 -3.20 12.02 1.32
C GLU A 9 -3.41 10.63 0.73
N LEU A 10 -2.32 9.91 0.41
CA LEU A 10 -2.41 8.53 -0.09
C LEU A 10 -3.07 7.62 0.95
N VAL A 11 -2.65 7.70 2.22
CA VAL A 11 -3.25 6.90 3.30
C VAL A 11 -4.73 7.27 3.47
N ALA A 12 -5.07 8.55 3.37
CA ALA A 12 -6.47 8.97 3.44
C ALA A 12 -7.30 8.34 2.31
N ALA A 13 -6.74 8.24 1.11
CA ALA A 13 -7.40 7.57 -0.02
C ALA A 13 -7.57 6.07 0.25
N PHE A 14 -6.56 5.41 0.83
CA PHE A 14 -6.68 4.01 1.26
C PHE A 14 -7.77 3.83 2.31
N ASN A 15 -7.82 4.69 3.31
CA ASN A 15 -8.83 4.61 4.36
C ASN A 15 -10.24 4.91 3.85
N ALA A 16 -10.36 5.70 2.78
CA ALA A 16 -11.62 5.93 2.08
C ALA A 16 -11.98 4.79 1.12
N HIS A 17 -11.09 3.83 0.90
CA HIS A 17 -11.23 2.74 -0.08
C HIS A 17 -11.47 3.28 -1.50
N ASP A 18 -10.85 4.41 -1.81
CA ASP A 18 -11.02 5.13 -3.09
C ASP A 18 -9.92 4.72 -4.08
N LEU A 19 -10.16 3.64 -4.82
CA LEU A 19 -9.17 3.11 -5.76
C LEU A 19 -8.82 4.12 -6.88
N ASP A 20 -9.78 4.88 -7.35
CA ASP A 20 -9.51 5.88 -8.40
C ASP A 20 -8.53 6.92 -7.88
N ARG A 21 -8.74 7.42 -6.68
CA ARG A 21 -7.84 8.39 -6.05
C ARG A 21 -6.47 7.77 -5.77
N ILE A 22 -6.43 6.55 -5.24
CA ILE A 22 -5.17 5.83 -4.97
C ILE A 22 -4.34 5.73 -6.25
N MET A 23 -4.95 5.32 -7.36
CA MET A 23 -4.22 5.12 -8.61
C MET A 23 -3.62 6.40 -9.19
N GLU A 24 -4.14 7.57 -8.83
CA GLU A 24 -3.57 8.85 -9.25
C GLU A 24 -2.14 9.05 -8.72
N PHE A 25 -1.77 8.37 -7.64
CA PHE A 25 -0.42 8.46 -7.06
C PHE A 25 0.62 7.60 -7.77
N PHE A 26 0.20 6.74 -8.70
CA PHE A 26 1.08 5.75 -9.35
C PHE A 26 1.44 6.14 -10.77
N THR A 27 2.63 5.69 -11.20
CA THR A 27 3.09 5.86 -12.60
C THR A 27 2.45 4.84 -13.53
N ASP A 28 2.62 5.06 -14.85
CA ASP A 28 2.10 4.13 -15.85
C ASP A 28 2.88 2.80 -15.89
N ASP A 29 4.11 2.78 -15.39
CA ASP A 29 4.95 1.58 -15.29
C ASP A 29 5.01 1.04 -13.86
N CYS A 30 4.01 1.31 -13.04
CA CYS A 30 4.02 0.97 -11.62
C CYS A 30 3.99 -0.53 -11.35
N GLU A 31 4.49 -0.87 -10.16
CA GLU A 31 4.46 -2.23 -9.62
C GLU A 31 3.96 -2.23 -8.19
N LEU A 32 3.31 -3.32 -7.80
CA LEU A 32 2.92 -3.60 -6.43
C LEU A 32 3.50 -4.95 -6.03
N GLU A 33 4.16 -4.99 -4.88
CA GLU A 33 4.61 -6.24 -4.26
C GLU A 33 3.88 -6.40 -2.93
N THR A 34 3.13 -7.48 -2.79
CA THR A 34 2.30 -7.71 -1.60
C THR A 34 3.08 -8.50 -0.55
N PRO A 35 2.65 -8.45 0.73
CA PRO A 35 3.36 -9.15 1.80
C PRO A 35 3.36 -10.68 1.68
N ARG A 36 2.43 -11.24 0.93
CA ARG A 36 2.28 -12.69 0.79
C ARG A 36 2.42 -13.12 -0.65
N GLY A 37 2.98 -14.30 -0.85
CA GLY A 37 3.12 -14.91 -2.15
C GLY A 37 4.09 -16.07 -2.09
N THR A 38 4.35 -16.66 -3.25
CA THR A 38 5.25 -17.82 -3.38
C THR A 38 6.67 -17.42 -3.71
N ASP A 39 6.91 -16.15 -4.01
CA ASP A 39 8.22 -15.62 -4.37
C ASP A 39 8.83 -14.79 -3.23
N PRO A 40 10.15 -14.53 -3.27
CA PRO A 40 10.79 -13.70 -2.24
C PRO A 40 10.20 -12.29 -2.09
N TRP A 41 9.58 -11.76 -3.14
CA TRP A 41 8.92 -10.45 -3.15
C TRP A 41 7.41 -10.54 -2.88
N GLY A 42 6.91 -11.68 -2.42
CA GLY A 42 5.48 -11.91 -2.24
C GLY A 42 4.79 -12.19 -3.57
N THR A 43 3.79 -11.40 -3.90
CA THR A 43 3.13 -11.44 -5.21
C THR A 43 3.34 -10.09 -5.90
N ARG A 44 3.80 -10.12 -7.14
CA ARG A 44 4.05 -8.90 -7.92
C ARG A 44 2.96 -8.67 -8.94
N TYR A 45 2.45 -7.45 -8.96
CA TYR A 45 1.51 -6.96 -9.97
C TYR A 45 2.21 -5.84 -10.76
N SER A 46 2.18 -5.91 -12.08
CA SER A 46 2.88 -4.94 -12.93
C SER A 46 1.89 -4.22 -13.85
N GLY A 47 2.00 -2.90 -13.91
CA GLY A 47 1.15 -2.03 -14.69
C GLY A 47 -0.09 -1.59 -13.92
N PRO A 48 -0.72 -0.46 -14.33
CA PRO A 48 -1.82 0.14 -13.56
C PRO A 48 -3.02 -0.77 -13.36
N ALA A 49 -3.44 -1.50 -14.40
CA ALA A 49 -4.60 -2.38 -14.30
C ALA A 49 -4.35 -3.52 -13.30
N ALA A 50 -3.17 -4.16 -13.35
CA ALA A 50 -2.82 -5.25 -12.45
C ALA A 50 -2.64 -4.73 -11.02
N VAL A 51 -1.97 -3.58 -10.86
CA VAL A 51 -1.77 -2.95 -9.55
C VAL A 51 -3.12 -2.62 -8.91
N ARG A 52 -4.05 -2.05 -9.69
CA ARG A 52 -5.40 -1.77 -9.21
C ARG A 52 -6.11 -3.04 -8.71
N GLU A 53 -5.99 -4.15 -9.44
CA GLU A 53 -6.55 -5.44 -9.03
C GLU A 53 -5.94 -5.92 -7.71
N GLY A 54 -4.62 -5.83 -7.57
CA GLY A 54 -3.93 -6.22 -6.35
C GLY A 54 -4.35 -5.39 -5.15
N LEU A 55 -4.53 -4.10 -5.33
CA LEU A 55 -5.01 -3.21 -4.27
C LEU A 55 -6.48 -3.48 -3.94
N ALA A 56 -7.31 -3.72 -4.96
CA ALA A 56 -8.72 -4.04 -4.76
C ALA A 56 -8.89 -5.33 -3.94
N ALA A 57 -8.00 -6.30 -4.10
CA ALA A 57 -8.04 -7.55 -3.34
C ALA A 57 -7.93 -7.30 -1.83
N ARG A 58 -7.19 -6.27 -1.41
CA ARG A 58 -7.11 -5.87 0.00
C ARG A 58 -8.47 -5.46 0.54
N PHE A 59 -9.19 -4.64 -0.21
CA PHE A 59 -10.53 -4.17 0.19
C PHE A 59 -11.58 -5.26 0.13
N THR A 60 -11.41 -6.25 -0.76
CA THR A 60 -12.29 -7.41 -0.82
C THR A 60 -12.02 -8.37 0.35
N GLY A 61 -10.74 -8.60 0.67
CA GLY A 61 -10.34 -9.55 1.70
C GLY A 61 -10.57 -9.04 3.12
N ILE A 62 -10.44 -7.73 3.33
CA ILE A 62 -10.66 -7.07 4.62
C ILE A 62 -11.54 -5.85 4.35
N PRO A 63 -12.88 -6.03 4.28
CA PRO A 63 -13.79 -4.96 3.81
C PRO A 63 -13.77 -3.68 4.65
N ASP A 64 -13.38 -3.78 5.92
CA ASP A 64 -13.29 -2.66 6.85
C ASP A 64 -11.82 -2.27 7.13
N VAL A 65 -10.89 -2.60 6.24
CA VAL A 65 -9.47 -2.32 6.45
C VAL A 65 -9.23 -0.82 6.69
N HIS A 66 -8.41 -0.54 7.70
CA HIS A 66 -8.04 0.82 8.08
C HIS A 66 -6.57 0.86 8.46
N TYR A 67 -5.90 1.95 8.11
CA TYR A 67 -4.49 2.17 8.42
C TYR A 67 -4.37 3.29 9.44
N ASP A 68 -3.93 2.95 10.65
CA ASP A 68 -3.77 3.85 11.79
C ASP A 68 -2.30 4.10 12.11
N GLU A 69 -2.04 5.06 13.01
CA GLU A 69 -0.71 5.35 13.55
C GLU A 69 0.32 5.56 12.44
N ASN A 70 -0.06 6.34 11.43
CA ASN A 70 0.77 6.52 10.24
C ASN A 70 1.98 7.39 10.50
N GLU A 71 3.14 6.94 10.04
CA GLU A 71 4.38 7.70 10.03
C GLU A 71 5.00 7.59 8.64
N HIS A 72 5.59 8.68 8.14
CA HIS A 72 6.15 8.75 6.80
C HIS A 72 7.53 9.36 6.79
N TRP A 73 8.42 8.79 5.98
CA TRP A 73 9.76 9.31 5.75
C TRP A 73 10.03 9.37 4.25
N THR A 74 10.73 10.40 3.83
CA THR A 74 11.17 10.53 2.43
C THR A 74 12.67 10.67 2.38
N CYS A 75 13.28 10.08 1.34
CA CYS A 75 14.71 10.13 1.11
C CYS A 75 14.98 10.05 -0.40
N GLY A 76 15.09 11.19 -1.06
CA GLY A 76 15.34 11.24 -2.50
C GLY A 76 14.22 10.59 -3.30
N ASP A 77 14.57 9.53 -4.04
CA ASP A 77 13.63 8.76 -4.85
C ASP A 77 13.02 7.57 -4.10
N HIS A 78 13.11 7.59 -2.78
CA HIS A 78 12.53 6.56 -1.91
C HIS A 78 11.67 7.19 -0.82
N ALA A 79 10.67 6.44 -0.37
CA ALA A 79 9.86 6.82 0.78
C ALA A 79 9.46 5.58 1.56
N VAL A 80 9.12 5.79 2.84
CA VAL A 80 8.63 4.73 3.72
C VAL A 80 7.39 5.24 4.44
N SER A 81 6.36 4.42 4.48
CA SER A 81 5.20 4.65 5.34
C SER A 81 5.06 3.47 6.30
N ARG A 82 4.97 3.74 7.58
CA ARG A 82 4.69 2.73 8.61
C ARG A 82 3.29 2.94 9.15
N TRP A 83 2.58 1.86 9.43
CA TRP A 83 1.18 1.93 9.85
C TRP A 83 0.79 0.73 10.70
N LEU A 84 -0.34 0.86 11.38
CA LEU A 84 -1.04 -0.25 12.03
C LEU A 84 -2.28 -0.56 11.18
N LEU A 85 -2.30 -1.74 10.59
CA LEU A 85 -3.44 -2.20 9.79
C LEU A 85 -4.42 -2.90 10.71
N THR A 86 -5.69 -2.48 10.65
CA THR A 86 -6.77 -3.10 11.41
C THR A 86 -7.91 -3.47 10.48
N GLY A 87 -8.70 -4.44 10.89
CA GLY A 87 -9.89 -4.84 10.16
C GLY A 87 -10.33 -6.24 10.51
N THR A 88 -11.37 -6.71 9.81
CA THR A 88 -11.91 -8.05 9.97
C THR A 88 -11.94 -8.71 8.59
N SER A 89 -11.29 -9.88 8.46
CA SER A 89 -11.28 -10.61 7.20
C SER A 89 -12.67 -11.17 6.89
N THR A 90 -12.87 -11.56 5.62
CA THR A 90 -14.11 -12.22 5.20
C THR A 90 -14.36 -13.54 5.92
N ALA A 91 -13.29 -14.15 6.48
CA ALA A 91 -13.41 -15.35 7.32
C ALA A 91 -13.74 -15.03 8.79
N GLY A 92 -13.95 -13.76 9.14
CA GLY A 92 -14.29 -13.33 10.49
C GLY A 92 -13.09 -13.16 11.41
N GLN A 93 -11.87 -13.26 10.91
CA GLN A 93 -10.66 -13.11 11.70
C GLN A 93 -10.36 -11.62 11.92
N GLN A 94 -10.18 -11.21 13.16
CA GLN A 94 -9.74 -9.86 13.48
C GLN A 94 -8.24 -9.72 13.18
N ILE A 95 -7.88 -8.65 12.48
CA ILE A 95 -6.51 -8.38 12.06
C ILE A 95 -6.06 -7.08 12.71
N ARG A 96 -4.88 -7.10 13.32
CA ARG A 96 -4.25 -5.94 13.90
C ARG A 96 -2.75 -6.14 13.82
N VAL A 97 -2.14 -5.65 12.75
CA VAL A 97 -0.72 -5.89 12.46
C VAL A 97 -0.02 -4.60 12.09
N ARG A 98 1.21 -4.46 12.56
CA ARG A 98 2.08 -3.37 12.15
C ARG A 98 2.78 -3.76 10.85
N GLY A 99 2.87 -2.80 9.93
CA GLY A 99 3.55 -3.01 8.67
C GLY A 99 4.12 -1.71 8.12
N CYS A 100 4.71 -1.83 6.94
CA CYS A 100 5.26 -0.67 6.24
C CYS A 100 5.23 -0.90 4.74
N ASP A 101 5.28 0.22 4.02
CA ASP A 101 5.46 0.24 2.58
C ASP A 101 6.79 0.89 2.27
N LEU A 102 7.58 0.24 1.42
CA LEU A 102 8.76 0.85 0.81
C LEU A 102 8.34 1.32 -0.58
N PHE A 103 8.55 2.60 -0.86
CA PHE A 103 8.18 3.19 -2.15
C PHE A 103 9.41 3.55 -2.96
N ASP A 104 9.41 3.16 -4.23
CA ASP A 104 10.31 3.74 -5.23
C ASP A 104 9.52 4.82 -5.97
N LEU A 105 10.12 5.99 -6.12
CA LEU A 105 9.46 7.16 -6.69
C LEU A 105 10.05 7.53 -8.05
N ALA A 106 9.19 7.98 -8.96
CA ALA A 106 9.62 8.56 -10.22
C ALA A 106 10.06 10.02 -10.02
N ASP A 107 10.65 10.61 -11.07
CA ASP A 107 11.15 11.98 -11.01
C ASP A 107 10.05 13.01 -10.70
N ASP A 108 8.81 12.73 -11.10
CA ASP A 108 7.66 13.60 -10.82
C ASP A 108 7.04 13.35 -9.44
N GLY A 109 7.62 12.45 -8.65
CA GLY A 109 7.16 12.13 -7.30
C GLY A 109 6.08 11.07 -7.23
N ARG A 110 5.56 10.59 -8.37
CA ARG A 110 4.59 9.50 -8.35
C ARG A 110 5.28 8.16 -8.02
N ILE A 111 4.51 7.22 -7.52
CA ILE A 111 4.99 5.93 -7.06
C ILE A 111 5.22 4.99 -8.26
N ARG A 112 6.46 4.52 -8.39
CA ARG A 112 6.80 3.48 -9.37
C ARG A 112 6.63 2.10 -8.79
N ARG A 113 6.94 1.89 -7.51
CA ARG A 113 6.77 0.61 -6.82
C ARG A 113 6.29 0.83 -5.40
N LYS A 114 5.30 0.05 -5.00
CA LYS A 114 4.84 -0.07 -3.62
C LYS A 114 5.15 -1.48 -3.15
N ASP A 115 6.08 -1.60 -2.21
CA ASP A 115 6.54 -2.87 -1.69
C ASP A 115 6.11 -2.97 -0.23
N SER A 116 5.14 -3.82 0.05
CA SER A 116 4.46 -3.89 1.33
C SER A 116 4.97 -5.05 2.18
N TYR A 117 5.23 -4.74 3.44
CA TYR A 117 5.64 -5.71 4.45
C TYR A 117 4.74 -5.57 5.67
N TRP A 118 4.46 -6.67 6.32
CA TRP A 118 3.81 -6.62 7.63
C TRP A 118 4.29 -7.73 8.53
N LYS A 119 4.07 -7.54 9.83
CA LYS A 119 4.40 -8.57 10.81
C LYS A 119 3.39 -9.71 10.73
N ILE A 120 3.87 -10.90 11.00
CA ILE A 120 3.02 -12.07 11.14
C ILE A 120 2.66 -12.17 12.61
N VAL A 121 1.36 -12.16 12.89
CA VAL A 121 0.81 -12.26 14.24
C VAL A 121 0.01 -13.56 14.31
N GLY A 122 0.41 -14.43 15.22
CA GLY A 122 -0.27 -15.72 15.31
C GLY A 122 -0.05 -16.44 16.58
#